data_8b78da9e5e2b2c70d9395981eae51298
#
_entry.id   8b78da9e5e2b2c70d9395981eae51298
#
_cell.length_a   1.000
_cell.length_b   1.000
_cell.length_c   1.000
_cell.angle_alpha   90.00
_cell.angle_beta   90.00
_cell.angle_gamma   90.00
#
_symmetry.space_group_name_H-M   'P 1'
#
loop_
_entity.id
_entity.type
_entity.pdbx_description
1 polymer ?
#
loop_
_entity_poly.entity_id
_entity_poly.type
_entity_poly.pdbx_seq_one_letter_code
_entity_poly.pdbx_strand_id
1 'polypeptide(L)'
;DATAGLGRDGYTLAALALQVTMTERNPDILALLRDAHFRALQDTAMQATAQRITVIEADARQTLLQEDCWDAIYLDPMYPHAGKTALPQKEMQLFRELTLGDPDADALLLPARARARRRVVVKRPIRAPWLANCPPTLCLKGTQARFDIYLTESAGA
;
A
#
# COMPACT_ATOMS: atom_id res chain seq x y z
N ASP A 1 3.37 -4.15 -1.44
CA ASP A 1 2.22 -3.27 -1.18
C ASP A 1 1.25 -3.98 -0.24
N ALA A 2 1.25 -3.55 1.03
CA ALA A 2 0.48 -4.22 2.08
C ALA A 2 -0.95 -3.64 2.25
N THR A 3 -1.34 -2.68 1.44
CA THR A 3 -2.65 -2.02 1.45
C THR A 3 -3.12 -1.78 0.01
N ALA A 4 -3.16 -2.85 -0.78
CA ALA A 4 -3.22 -2.76 -2.24
C ALA A 4 -4.46 -2.06 -2.80
N GLY A 5 -5.62 -2.17 -2.15
CA GLY A 5 -6.84 -1.62 -2.69
C GLY A 5 -7.10 -2.08 -4.12
N LEU A 6 -7.31 -1.16 -5.04
CA LEU A 6 -7.47 -1.46 -6.47
C LEU A 6 -6.14 -1.68 -7.23
N GLY A 7 -4.99 -1.73 -6.51
CA GLY A 7 -3.70 -2.10 -7.07
C GLY A 7 -2.95 -0.99 -7.82
N ARG A 8 -3.43 0.25 -7.79
CA ARG A 8 -2.86 1.34 -8.59
C ARG A 8 -1.38 1.59 -8.30
N ASP A 9 -1.03 1.68 -7.01
CA ASP A 9 0.35 1.92 -6.59
C ASP A 9 1.22 0.68 -6.81
N GLY A 10 0.70 -0.53 -6.53
CA GLY A 10 1.39 -1.79 -6.81
C GLY A 10 1.72 -1.97 -8.29
N TYR A 11 0.81 -1.64 -9.20
CA TYR A 11 1.09 -1.64 -10.65
C TYR A 11 2.13 -0.60 -11.05
N THR A 12 2.12 0.57 -10.44
CA THR A 12 3.15 1.59 -10.66
C THR A 12 4.53 1.08 -10.25
N LEU A 13 4.63 0.41 -9.10
CA LEU A 13 5.87 -0.20 -8.63
C LEU A 13 6.34 -1.32 -9.58
N ALA A 14 5.43 -2.19 -10.04
CA ALA A 14 5.77 -3.27 -10.96
C ALA A 14 6.21 -2.76 -12.34
N ALA A 15 5.67 -1.63 -12.79
CA ALA A 15 6.10 -0.98 -14.04
C ALA A 15 7.57 -0.48 -13.97
N LEU A 16 8.09 -0.24 -12.76
CA LEU A 16 9.50 0.06 -12.51
C LEU A 16 10.38 -1.21 -12.40
N ALA A 17 9.91 -2.34 -12.93
CA ALA A 17 10.58 -3.64 -12.94
C ALA A 17 10.78 -4.28 -11.55
N LEU A 18 9.99 -3.88 -10.55
CA LEU A 18 10.00 -4.50 -9.23
C LEU A 18 9.08 -5.74 -9.21
N GLN A 19 9.45 -6.75 -8.43
CA GLN A 19 8.54 -7.83 -8.03
C GLN A 19 7.67 -7.30 -6.89
N VAL A 20 6.35 -7.38 -7.04
CA VAL A 20 5.42 -6.79 -6.10
C VAL A 20 4.45 -7.84 -5.57
N THR A 21 4.42 -8.01 -4.26
CA THR A 21 3.35 -8.73 -3.58
C THR A 21 2.33 -7.70 -3.10
N MET A 22 1.08 -7.85 -3.51
CA MET A 22 -0.05 -7.01 -3.11
C MET A 22 -0.95 -7.79 -2.15
N THR A 23 -1.25 -7.23 -0.98
CA THR A 23 -2.22 -7.82 -0.05
C THR A 23 -3.47 -6.94 0.05
N GLU A 24 -4.65 -7.58 0.00
CA GLU A 24 -5.94 -6.93 0.19
C GLU A 24 -6.82 -7.82 1.07
N ARG A 25 -7.43 -7.23 2.11
CA ARG A 25 -8.25 -7.94 3.10
C ARG A 25 -9.75 -7.91 2.79
N ASN A 26 -10.20 -6.87 2.07
CA ASN A 26 -11.59 -6.72 1.72
C ASN A 26 -11.93 -7.61 0.53
N PRO A 27 -12.87 -8.57 0.66
CA PRO A 27 -13.16 -9.54 -0.39
C PRO A 27 -13.73 -8.90 -1.67
N ASP A 28 -14.52 -7.83 -1.55
CA ASP A 28 -15.12 -7.16 -2.70
C ASP A 28 -14.04 -6.39 -3.50
N ILE A 29 -13.17 -5.69 -2.79
CA ILE A 29 -12.03 -4.99 -3.40
C ILE A 29 -11.05 -5.99 -4.01
N LEU A 30 -10.76 -7.08 -3.32
CA LEU A 30 -9.92 -8.16 -3.82
C LEU A 30 -10.47 -8.78 -5.10
N ALA A 31 -11.78 -8.99 -5.19
CA ALA A 31 -12.43 -9.52 -6.40
C ALA A 31 -12.21 -8.58 -7.60
N LEU A 32 -12.36 -7.26 -7.39
CA LEU A 32 -12.09 -6.25 -8.42
C LEU A 32 -10.61 -6.22 -8.81
N LEU A 33 -9.72 -6.29 -7.84
CA LEU A 33 -8.27 -6.32 -8.07
C LEU A 33 -7.87 -7.57 -8.86
N ARG A 34 -8.39 -8.74 -8.50
CA ARG A 34 -8.14 -10.01 -9.20
C ARG A 34 -8.65 -9.99 -10.63
N ASP A 35 -9.86 -9.46 -10.87
CA ASP A 35 -10.40 -9.30 -12.24
C ASP A 35 -9.52 -8.35 -13.08
N ALA A 36 -9.16 -7.21 -12.52
CA ALA A 36 -8.26 -6.27 -13.20
C ALA A 36 -6.89 -6.89 -13.51
N HIS A 37 -6.33 -7.64 -12.56
CA HIS A 37 -5.07 -8.35 -12.72
C HIS A 37 -5.16 -9.45 -13.79
N PHE A 38 -6.23 -10.24 -13.80
CA PHE A 38 -6.49 -11.25 -14.83
C PHE A 38 -6.54 -10.62 -16.22
N ARG A 39 -7.26 -9.50 -16.38
CA ARG A 39 -7.31 -8.78 -17.67
C ARG A 39 -5.95 -8.22 -18.07
N ALA A 40 -5.18 -7.69 -17.14
CA ALA A 40 -3.84 -7.19 -17.40
C ALA A 40 -2.87 -8.29 -17.87
N LEU A 41 -3.02 -9.52 -17.38
CA LEU A 41 -2.24 -10.69 -17.85
C LEU A 41 -2.57 -11.09 -19.30
N GLN A 42 -3.78 -10.74 -19.81
CA GLN A 42 -4.20 -11.00 -21.19
C GLN A 42 -3.87 -9.84 -22.14
N ASP A 43 -3.58 -8.66 -21.61
CA ASP A 43 -3.26 -7.47 -22.39
C ASP A 43 -1.77 -7.43 -22.74
N THR A 44 -1.45 -7.40 -24.04
CA THR A 44 -0.06 -7.42 -24.51
C THR A 44 0.80 -6.28 -24.00
N ALA A 45 0.21 -5.10 -23.73
CA ALA A 45 0.94 -3.95 -23.21
C ALA A 45 1.18 -4.03 -21.70
N MET A 46 0.30 -4.74 -20.96
CA MET A 46 0.36 -4.82 -19.50
C MET A 46 0.94 -6.14 -18.98
N GLN A 47 0.97 -7.17 -19.81
CA GLN A 47 1.33 -8.54 -19.42
C GLN A 47 2.67 -8.61 -18.68
N ALA A 48 3.71 -8.00 -19.23
CA ALA A 48 5.05 -8.02 -18.63
C ALA A 48 5.10 -7.35 -17.25
N THR A 49 4.26 -6.33 -17.02
CA THR A 49 4.11 -5.69 -15.71
C THR A 49 3.31 -6.58 -14.77
N ALA A 50 2.17 -7.10 -15.24
CA ALA A 50 1.29 -7.96 -14.44
C ALA A 50 2.01 -9.24 -13.96
N GLN A 51 2.87 -9.84 -14.78
CA GLN A 51 3.65 -11.03 -14.41
C GLN A 51 4.61 -10.81 -13.23
N ARG A 52 4.90 -9.56 -12.87
CA ARG A 52 5.71 -9.22 -11.68
C ARG A 52 4.88 -9.07 -10.41
N ILE A 53 3.56 -9.24 -10.52
CA ILE A 53 2.64 -8.99 -9.42
C ILE A 53 2.08 -10.32 -8.90
N THR A 54 2.09 -10.48 -7.58
CA THR A 54 1.38 -11.54 -6.87
C THR A 54 0.30 -10.90 -6.01
N VAL A 55 -0.96 -11.32 -6.17
CA VAL A 55 -2.09 -10.82 -5.37
C VAL A 55 -2.46 -11.86 -4.32
N ILE A 56 -2.44 -11.45 -3.05
CA ILE A 56 -2.72 -12.31 -1.90
C ILE A 56 -3.96 -11.78 -1.16
N GLU A 57 -4.89 -12.68 -0.86
CA GLU A 57 -5.99 -12.43 0.07
C GLU A 57 -5.48 -12.55 1.50
N ALA A 58 -5.21 -11.43 2.14
CA ALA A 58 -4.72 -11.44 3.51
C ALA A 58 -4.92 -10.08 4.18
N ASP A 59 -5.04 -10.11 5.50
CA ASP A 59 -4.82 -8.93 6.33
C ASP A 59 -3.31 -8.67 6.40
N ALA A 60 -2.90 -7.45 6.04
CA ALA A 60 -1.49 -7.04 6.07
C ALA A 60 -0.82 -7.30 7.42
N ARG A 61 -1.55 -7.16 8.55
CA ARG A 61 -1.02 -7.45 9.88
C ARG A 61 -0.59 -8.90 10.02
N GLN A 62 -1.39 -9.83 9.47
CA GLN A 62 -1.06 -11.26 9.51
C GLN A 62 0.13 -11.58 8.59
N THR A 63 0.14 -11.03 7.38
CA THR A 63 1.25 -11.21 6.43
C THR A 63 2.57 -10.67 7.01
N LEU A 64 2.53 -9.51 7.67
CA LEU A 64 3.70 -8.87 8.26
C LEU A 64 4.18 -9.55 9.57
N LEU A 65 3.39 -10.43 10.15
CA LEU A 65 3.80 -11.26 11.29
C LEU A 65 4.52 -12.55 10.88
N GLN A 66 4.42 -12.95 9.61
CA GLN A 66 5.14 -14.11 9.08
C GLN A 66 6.65 -13.84 9.01
N GLU A 67 7.46 -14.91 8.83
CA GLU A 67 8.92 -14.80 8.83
C GLU A 67 9.50 -14.17 7.56
N ASP A 68 8.70 -14.01 6.51
CA ASP A 68 9.12 -13.42 5.25
C ASP A 68 9.58 -11.96 5.42
N CYS A 69 10.66 -11.62 4.72
CA CYS A 69 11.18 -10.27 4.66
C CYS A 69 11.17 -9.74 3.22
N TRP A 70 10.85 -8.46 3.08
CA TRP A 70 10.84 -7.74 1.80
C TRP A 70 11.92 -6.67 1.78
N ASP A 71 12.45 -6.34 0.61
CA ASP A 71 13.40 -5.24 0.48
C ASP A 71 12.79 -3.91 0.90
N ALA A 72 11.53 -3.68 0.50
CA ALA A 72 10.75 -2.52 0.92
C ALA A 72 9.29 -2.92 1.12
N ILE A 73 8.61 -2.23 2.05
CA ILE A 73 7.18 -2.37 2.28
C ILE A 73 6.52 -1.02 2.04
N TYR A 74 5.47 -1.03 1.22
CA TYR A 74 4.66 0.14 0.91
C TYR A 74 3.31 0.06 1.61
N LEU A 75 2.88 1.19 2.20
CA LEU A 75 1.62 1.35 2.91
C LEU A 75 0.90 2.61 2.41
N ASP A 76 -0.35 2.46 1.96
CA ASP A 76 -1.29 3.56 1.69
C ASP A 76 -2.63 3.29 2.39
N PRO A 77 -2.63 3.19 3.73
CA PRO A 77 -3.86 2.93 4.44
C PRO A 77 -4.83 4.09 4.27
N MET A 78 -6.13 3.76 4.15
CA MET A 78 -7.20 4.73 4.02
C MET A 78 -7.27 5.64 5.24
N TYR A 79 -6.81 6.88 5.08
CA TYR A 79 -6.88 7.87 6.14
C TYR A 79 -8.27 8.51 6.21
N PRO A 80 -8.91 8.55 7.40
CA PRO A 80 -10.16 9.27 7.56
C PRO A 80 -9.93 10.76 7.32
N HIS A 81 -10.49 11.31 6.24
CA HIS A 81 -10.39 12.73 5.96
C HIS A 81 -11.30 13.52 6.92
N ALA A 82 -10.73 14.18 7.87
CA ALA A 82 -11.38 15.27 8.60
C ALA A 82 -11.29 16.55 7.74
N GLY A 83 -12.31 16.81 6.90
CA GLY A 83 -12.36 18.11 6.20
C GLY A 83 -13.22 18.12 4.94
N LYS A 84 -14.03 19.18 4.82
CA LYS A 84 -14.89 19.52 3.69
C LYS A 84 -14.08 20.08 2.52
N THR A 85 -13.27 19.30 1.86
CA THR A 85 -12.60 19.75 0.63
C THR A 85 -12.91 18.78 -0.50
N ALA A 86 -13.46 19.31 -1.59
CA ALA A 86 -13.85 18.69 -2.85
C ALA A 86 -14.30 17.22 -2.72
N LEU A 87 -15.54 16.94 -3.07
CA LEU A 87 -16.10 15.58 -3.13
C LEU A 87 -15.10 14.68 -3.88
N PRO A 88 -14.64 13.57 -3.28
CA PRO A 88 -13.83 12.59 -3.99
C PRO A 88 -14.57 12.13 -5.25
N GLN A 89 -13.84 11.71 -6.28
CA GLN A 89 -14.44 11.05 -7.43
C GLN A 89 -15.37 9.92 -6.96
N LYS A 90 -16.47 9.68 -7.68
CA LYS A 90 -17.49 8.68 -7.29
C LYS A 90 -16.89 7.31 -6.92
N GLU A 91 -15.85 6.90 -7.63
CA GLU A 91 -15.08 5.68 -7.35
C GLU A 91 -14.48 5.66 -5.94
N MET A 92 -13.90 6.78 -5.51
CA MET A 92 -13.31 6.91 -4.16
C MET A 92 -14.37 6.99 -3.06
N GLN A 93 -15.58 7.48 -3.37
CA GLN A 93 -16.70 7.46 -2.42
C GLN A 93 -17.17 6.03 -2.19
N LEU A 94 -17.43 5.29 -3.26
CA LEU A 94 -17.84 3.90 -3.20
C LEU A 94 -16.76 3.04 -2.50
N PHE A 95 -15.49 3.27 -2.82
CA PHE A 95 -14.38 2.58 -2.19
C PHE A 95 -14.34 2.82 -0.68
N ARG A 96 -14.59 4.05 -0.23
CA ARG A 96 -14.68 4.38 1.21
C ARG A 96 -15.85 3.72 1.91
N GLU A 97 -17.01 3.67 1.26
CA GLU A 97 -18.20 2.99 1.78
C GLU A 97 -17.95 1.49 1.96
N LEU A 98 -17.23 0.87 1.02
CA LEU A 98 -16.88 -0.55 1.07
C LEU A 98 -15.81 -0.87 2.13
N THR A 99 -14.85 0.04 2.36
CA THR A 99 -13.70 -0.27 3.22
C THR A 99 -13.88 0.18 4.69
N LEU A 100 -14.87 1.03 5.01
CA LEU A 100 -15.04 1.64 6.33
C LEU A 100 -13.78 2.35 6.87
N GLY A 101 -12.79 2.61 6.00
CA GLY A 101 -11.47 3.12 6.37
C GLY A 101 -10.57 2.05 7.01
N ASP A 102 -9.39 2.48 7.44
CA ASP A 102 -8.41 1.63 8.12
C ASP A 102 -8.14 2.16 9.54
N PRO A 103 -9.06 1.92 10.50
CA PRO A 103 -8.90 2.42 11.88
C PRO A 103 -7.69 1.80 12.59
N ASP A 104 -7.23 0.66 12.11
CA ASP A 104 -6.10 -0.12 12.61
C ASP A 104 -4.79 0.12 11.84
N ALA A 105 -4.75 1.14 10.98
CA ALA A 105 -3.58 1.46 10.14
C ALA A 105 -2.29 1.65 10.94
N ASP A 106 -2.39 2.28 12.12
CA ASP A 106 -1.23 2.53 12.99
C ASP A 106 -0.53 1.23 13.44
N ALA A 107 -1.29 0.13 13.56
CA ALA A 107 -0.73 -1.17 13.93
C ALA A 107 0.15 -1.81 12.84
N LEU A 108 0.13 -1.28 11.59
CA LEU A 108 0.93 -1.82 10.49
C LEU A 108 2.39 -1.37 10.55
N LEU A 109 2.70 -0.21 11.14
CA LEU A 109 4.03 0.40 11.01
C LEU A 109 5.13 -0.45 11.67
N LEU A 110 4.94 -0.89 12.90
CA LEU A 110 5.95 -1.66 13.63
C LEU A 110 6.24 -3.02 12.98
N PRO A 111 5.23 -3.85 12.64
CA PRO A 111 5.47 -5.08 11.89
C PRO A 111 6.13 -4.84 10.53
N ALA A 112 5.71 -3.81 9.79
CA ALA A 112 6.32 -3.48 8.52
C ALA A 112 7.81 -3.13 8.66
N ARG A 113 8.18 -2.32 9.68
CA ARG A 113 9.59 -2.01 9.94
C ARG A 113 10.40 -3.23 10.33
N ALA A 114 9.82 -4.17 11.06
CA ALA A 114 10.49 -5.40 11.44
C ALA A 114 10.74 -6.35 10.25
N ARG A 115 9.95 -6.25 9.18
CA ARG A 115 10.00 -7.13 8.00
C ARG A 115 10.61 -6.47 6.75
N ALA A 116 10.79 -5.16 6.75
CA ALA A 116 11.47 -4.47 5.67
C ALA A 116 13.00 -4.51 5.88
N ARG A 117 13.71 -5.04 4.89
CA ARG A 117 15.19 -5.08 4.92
C ARG A 117 15.82 -3.69 4.78
N ARG A 118 15.16 -2.79 4.03
CA ARG A 118 15.74 -1.48 3.67
C ARG A 118 14.88 -0.32 4.15
N ARG A 119 13.55 -0.39 3.94
CA ARG A 119 12.65 0.73 4.27
C ARG A 119 11.19 0.35 4.25
N VAL A 120 10.41 1.11 5.02
CA VAL A 120 8.96 1.20 4.87
C VAL A 120 8.63 2.57 4.26
N VAL A 121 7.74 2.61 3.29
CA VAL A 121 7.24 3.84 2.66
C VAL A 121 5.75 3.95 2.94
N VAL A 122 5.34 5.03 3.59
CA VAL A 122 3.95 5.30 3.93
C VAL A 122 3.46 6.51 3.16
N LYS A 123 2.47 6.35 2.30
CA LYS A 123 1.81 7.46 1.62
C LYS A 123 0.78 8.10 2.53
N ARG A 124 0.81 9.42 2.64
CA ARG A 124 -0.08 10.20 3.51
C ARG A 124 -0.53 11.48 2.84
N PRO A 125 -1.75 11.96 3.14
CA PRO A 125 -2.09 13.35 2.84
C PRO A 125 -1.07 14.30 3.47
N ILE A 126 -0.78 15.43 2.80
CA ILE A 126 0.30 16.36 3.22
C ILE A 126 0.18 16.78 4.69
N ARG A 127 -1.06 17.02 5.18
CA ARG A 127 -1.32 17.52 6.53
C ARG A 127 -1.72 16.43 7.53
N ALA A 128 -1.74 15.14 7.13
CA ALA A 128 -2.08 14.06 8.05
C ALA A 128 -0.98 13.90 9.12
N PRO A 129 -1.31 13.43 10.33
CA PRO A 129 -0.29 13.04 11.29
C PRO A 129 0.56 11.90 10.73
N TRP A 130 1.72 11.66 11.30
CA TRP A 130 2.53 10.49 10.98
C TRP A 130 1.81 9.21 11.41
N LEU A 131 2.05 8.13 10.67
CA LEU A 131 1.49 6.82 11.03
C LEU A 131 2.02 6.41 12.41
N ALA A 132 1.13 5.94 13.27
CA ALA A 132 1.43 5.60 14.67
C ALA A 132 2.13 6.75 15.45
N ASN A 133 1.92 8.01 15.06
CA ASN A 133 2.62 9.18 15.60
C ASN A 133 4.15 9.07 15.59
N CYS A 134 4.70 8.17 14.76
CA CYS A 134 6.13 7.93 14.65
C CYS A 134 6.74 8.84 13.55
N PRO A 135 7.72 9.71 13.86
CA PRO A 135 8.37 10.53 12.85
C PRO A 135 9.16 9.67 11.86
N PRO A 136 9.05 9.94 10.54
CA PRO A 136 9.82 9.21 9.54
C PRO A 136 11.29 9.65 9.51
N THR A 137 12.16 8.81 8.98
CA THR A 137 13.57 9.14 8.73
C THR A 137 13.69 10.21 7.65
N LEU A 138 12.87 10.12 6.60
CA LEU A 138 12.82 11.05 5.47
C LEU A 138 11.36 11.31 5.11
N CYS A 139 11.09 12.48 4.53
CA CYS A 139 9.77 12.82 4.01
C CYS A 139 9.91 13.46 2.62
N LEU A 140 9.32 12.81 1.62
CA LEU A 140 9.20 13.34 0.26
C LEU A 140 7.81 13.94 0.07
N LYS A 141 7.73 15.24 -0.16
CA LYS A 141 6.46 15.95 -0.36
C LYS A 141 6.14 16.11 -1.84
N GLY A 142 4.98 15.64 -2.24
CA GLY A 142 4.36 15.95 -3.52
C GLY A 142 3.35 17.08 -3.39
N THR A 143 2.51 17.27 -4.41
CA THR A 143 1.47 18.31 -4.43
C THR A 143 0.23 17.95 -3.62
N GLN A 144 -0.19 16.69 -3.62
CA GLN A 144 -1.41 16.22 -2.95
C GLN A 144 -1.12 15.24 -1.80
N ALA A 145 -0.02 14.52 -1.89
CA ALA A 145 0.41 13.54 -0.92
C ALA A 145 1.89 13.72 -0.57
N ARG A 146 2.31 13.13 0.52
CA ARG A 146 3.70 12.95 0.89
C ARG A 146 4.00 11.49 1.10
N PHE A 147 5.26 11.13 1.02
CA PHE A 147 5.77 9.80 1.34
C PHE A 147 6.66 9.90 2.56
N ASP A 148 6.20 9.32 3.66
CA ASP A 148 6.95 9.19 4.90
C ASP A 148 7.79 7.90 4.80
N ILE A 149 9.13 8.04 4.86
CA ILE A 149 10.07 6.94 4.64
C ILE A 149 10.77 6.61 5.96
N TYR A 150 10.62 5.38 6.40
CA TYR A 150 11.27 4.81 7.57
C TYR A 150 12.37 3.90 7.09
N LEU A 151 13.63 4.32 7.22
CA LEU A 151 14.76 3.44 6.95
C LEU A 151 14.86 2.39 8.06
N THR A 152 15.14 1.16 7.67
CA THR A 152 15.45 0.10 8.60
C THR A 152 16.96 -0.03 8.66
N GLU A 153 17.51 -0.16 9.85
CA GLU A 153 18.92 -0.53 9.98
C GLU A 153 19.08 -1.91 9.36
N SER A 154 19.94 -2.02 8.37
CA SER A 154 20.33 -3.31 7.81
C SER A 154 20.84 -4.13 9.00
N ALA A 155 20.15 -5.22 9.34
CA ALA A 155 20.75 -6.21 10.22
C ALA A 155 22.12 -6.53 9.60
N GLY A 156 23.18 -6.20 10.34
CA GLY A 156 24.54 -6.15 9.82
C GLY A 156 24.91 -7.39 9.02
N ALA A 157 25.65 -7.13 7.96
CA ALA A 157 26.32 -8.13 7.17
C ALA A 157 27.32 -8.94 8.02
#